data_e777c29275365ea5330230fa8bcc64c4
#
_entry.id   e777c29275365ea5330230fa8bcc64c4
#
_cell.length_a   1.000
_cell.length_b   1.000
_cell.length_c   1.000
_cell.angle_alpha   90.00
_cell.angle_beta   90.00
_cell.angle_gamma   90.00
#
_symmetry.space_group_name_H-M   'P 1'
#
loop_
_entity.id
_entity.type
_entity.pdbx_description
1 polymer ?
#
loop_
_entity_poly.entity_id
_entity_poly.type
_entity_poly.pdbx_seq_one_letter_code
_entity_poly.pdbx_strand_id
1 'polypeptide(L)'
;IDAKAIEGDKSDNIKGVKNVGPTSSRPLIAHYGSIEEIYKNIENLSKDEEKELLTFFKESLGIKRSPLKNLLQYKEDAIISKKLATIKTDIEEIQNMDLDSLALNIDNEKMHEIFMNLGMVSLVK
;
A
#
# COMPACT_ATOMS: atom_id res chain seq x y z
N ILE A 1 -3.81 1.35 -0.10
CA ILE A 1 -3.20 0.85 -1.34
C ILE A 1 -2.54 2.00 -2.09
N ASP A 2 -3.29 3.06 -2.45
CA ASP A 2 -2.82 4.17 -3.29
C ASP A 2 -1.64 4.95 -2.68
N ALA A 3 -1.65 5.23 -1.39
CA ALA A 3 -0.50 5.84 -0.70
C ALA A 3 0.75 4.95 -0.84
N LYS A 4 0.62 3.63 -0.63
CA LYS A 4 1.72 2.66 -0.78
C LYS A 4 2.21 2.58 -2.24
N ALA A 5 1.31 2.77 -3.21
CA ALA A 5 1.69 2.82 -4.63
C ALA A 5 2.61 4.01 -4.97
N ILE A 6 2.45 5.13 -4.29
CA ILE A 6 3.30 6.32 -4.47
C ILE A 6 4.54 6.26 -3.57
N GLU A 7 4.37 5.95 -2.27
CA GLU A 7 5.46 5.96 -1.29
C GLU A 7 6.43 4.80 -1.47
N GLY A 8 5.94 3.69 -2.01
CA GLY A 8 6.62 2.40 -2.02
C GLY A 8 6.58 1.70 -0.67
N ASP A 9 7.14 0.50 -0.62
CA ASP A 9 7.35 -0.26 0.60
C ASP A 9 8.63 -1.09 0.47
N LYS A 10 9.63 -0.74 1.26
CA LYS A 10 10.94 -1.43 1.21
C LYS A 10 10.87 -2.85 1.75
N SER A 11 9.96 -3.14 2.70
CA SER A 11 9.81 -4.47 3.28
C SER A 11 9.27 -5.47 2.26
N ASP A 12 8.39 -5.00 1.36
CA ASP A 12 7.74 -5.79 0.32
C ASP A 12 8.40 -5.60 -1.07
N ASN A 13 9.52 -4.87 -1.12
CA ASN A 13 10.21 -4.51 -2.38
C ASN A 13 9.30 -3.79 -3.39
N ILE A 14 8.37 -2.97 -2.90
CA ILE A 14 7.51 -2.13 -3.72
C ILE A 14 8.21 -0.78 -3.92
N LYS A 15 8.52 -0.43 -5.16
CA LYS A 15 9.36 0.74 -5.50
C LYS A 15 8.70 2.07 -5.16
N GLY A 16 7.42 2.23 -5.51
CA GLY A 16 6.74 3.52 -5.47
C GLY A 16 7.31 4.54 -6.48
N VAL A 17 6.97 5.79 -6.29
CA VAL A 17 7.47 6.93 -7.07
C VAL A 17 8.73 7.49 -6.42
N LYS A 18 9.82 7.53 -7.18
CA LYS A 18 11.12 8.00 -6.66
C LYS A 18 11.01 9.41 -6.09
N ASN A 19 11.54 9.61 -4.89
CA ASN A 19 11.58 10.88 -4.16
C ASN A 19 10.19 11.47 -3.81
N VAL A 20 9.15 10.67 -3.81
CA VAL A 20 7.81 11.07 -3.32
C VAL A 20 7.49 10.27 -2.08
N GLY A 21 7.45 10.94 -0.94
CA GLY A 21 7.17 10.34 0.36
C GLY A 21 5.84 10.80 0.97
N PRO A 22 5.57 10.41 2.23
CA PRO A 22 4.29 10.65 2.92
C PRO A 22 3.84 12.11 2.96
N THR A 23 4.78 13.05 3.00
CA THR A 23 4.48 14.49 3.04
C THR A 23 3.85 15.03 1.75
N SER A 24 3.98 14.28 0.64
CA SER A 24 3.37 14.65 -0.64
C SER A 24 2.27 13.67 -1.04
N SER A 25 2.49 12.35 -0.85
CA SER A 25 1.52 11.32 -1.25
C SER A 25 0.20 11.42 -0.49
N ARG A 26 0.26 11.58 0.84
CA ARG A 26 -0.94 11.58 1.69
C ARG A 26 -1.88 12.74 1.40
N PRO A 27 -1.42 14.01 1.31
CA PRO A 27 -2.29 15.11 0.89
C PRO A 27 -2.88 14.91 -0.50
N LEU A 28 -2.10 14.36 -1.45
CA LEU A 28 -2.60 14.08 -2.79
C LEU A 28 -3.70 13.02 -2.77
N ILE A 29 -3.48 11.89 -2.08
CA ILE A 29 -4.49 10.84 -1.97
C ILE A 29 -5.71 11.31 -1.18
N ALA A 30 -5.53 12.12 -0.13
CA ALA A 30 -6.66 12.69 0.61
C ALA A 30 -7.54 13.59 -0.26
N HIS A 31 -6.93 14.31 -1.22
CA HIS A 31 -7.65 15.23 -2.12
C HIS A 31 -8.26 14.50 -3.33
N TYR A 32 -7.46 13.68 -4.02
CA TYR A 32 -7.86 13.04 -5.29
C TYR A 32 -8.49 11.64 -5.11
N GLY A 33 -8.28 10.99 -3.96
CA GLY A 33 -8.81 9.66 -3.64
C GLY A 33 -7.98 8.49 -4.16
N SER A 34 -7.48 8.55 -5.39
CA SER A 34 -6.71 7.46 -6.01
C SER A 34 -5.57 7.96 -6.89
N ILE A 35 -4.62 7.06 -7.22
CA ILE A 35 -3.53 7.42 -8.15
C ILE A 35 -4.07 7.70 -9.55
N GLU A 36 -5.13 7.04 -9.99
CA GLU A 36 -5.75 7.26 -11.29
C GLU A 36 -6.28 8.69 -11.41
N GLU A 37 -6.98 9.17 -10.39
CA GLU A 37 -7.48 10.55 -10.37
C GLU A 37 -6.34 11.56 -10.25
N ILE A 38 -5.26 11.24 -9.53
CA ILE A 38 -4.07 12.10 -9.53
C ILE A 38 -3.53 12.24 -10.95
N TYR A 39 -3.26 11.12 -11.65
CA TYR A 39 -2.69 11.16 -13.01
C TYR A 39 -3.60 11.84 -14.01
N LYS A 40 -4.91 11.61 -13.94
CA LYS A 40 -5.90 12.30 -14.78
C LYS A 40 -5.83 13.83 -14.66
N ASN A 41 -5.52 14.33 -13.47
CA ASN A 41 -5.47 15.78 -13.21
C ASN A 41 -4.09 16.39 -13.43
N ILE A 42 -3.02 15.62 -13.51
CA ILE A 42 -1.65 16.13 -13.69
C ILE A 42 -1.07 15.91 -15.09
N GLU A 43 -1.73 15.10 -15.93
CA GLU A 43 -1.27 14.81 -17.29
C GLU A 43 -1.81 15.81 -18.31
N ASN A 44 -1.01 16.04 -19.37
CA ASN A 44 -1.37 16.86 -20.51
C ASN A 44 -1.73 18.32 -20.19
N LEU A 45 -1.17 18.85 -19.11
CA LEU A 45 -1.38 20.24 -18.70
C LEU A 45 -0.61 21.19 -19.61
N SER A 46 -1.23 22.33 -19.92
CA SER A 46 -0.54 23.50 -20.46
C SER A 46 0.39 24.11 -19.40
N LYS A 47 1.30 24.99 -19.83
CA LYS A 47 2.22 25.65 -18.90
C LYS A 47 1.52 26.50 -17.83
N ASP A 48 0.38 27.06 -18.14
CA ASP A 48 -0.37 27.91 -17.21
C ASP A 48 -1.15 27.04 -16.22
N GLU A 49 -1.79 25.97 -16.66
CA GLU A 49 -2.42 24.97 -15.78
C GLU A 49 -1.40 24.30 -14.84
N GLU A 50 -0.18 24.01 -15.33
CA GLU A 50 0.88 23.48 -14.48
C GLU A 50 1.25 24.48 -13.36
N LYS A 51 1.35 25.77 -13.64
CA LYS A 51 1.62 26.79 -12.61
C LYS A 51 0.51 26.89 -11.58
N GLU A 52 -0.75 26.85 -12.02
CA GLU A 52 -1.91 26.86 -11.13
C GLU A 52 -1.90 25.63 -10.22
N LEU A 53 -1.62 24.45 -10.78
CA LEU A 53 -1.52 23.21 -10.04
C LEU A 53 -0.38 23.25 -8.99
N LEU A 54 0.79 23.79 -9.35
CA LEU A 54 1.90 23.93 -8.42
C LEU A 54 1.56 24.87 -7.25
N THR A 55 0.84 25.97 -7.55
CA THR A 55 0.33 26.89 -6.52
C THR A 55 -0.67 26.17 -5.61
N PHE A 56 -1.60 25.43 -6.18
CA PHE A 56 -2.56 24.64 -5.44
C PHE A 56 -1.89 23.60 -4.53
N PHE A 57 -0.88 22.86 -5.01
CA PHE A 57 -0.14 21.90 -4.19
C PHE A 57 0.51 22.57 -2.98
N LYS A 58 1.06 23.77 -3.17
CA LYS A 58 1.73 24.51 -2.11
C LYS A 58 0.76 25.12 -1.10
N GLU A 59 -0.27 25.82 -1.56
CA GLU A 59 -1.15 26.64 -0.72
C GLU A 59 -2.29 25.83 -0.12
N SER A 60 -2.89 24.93 -0.90
CA SER A 60 -4.06 24.17 -0.47
C SER A 60 -3.69 22.82 0.15
N LEU A 61 -2.71 22.12 -0.42
CA LEU A 61 -2.28 20.82 0.08
C LEU A 61 -1.08 20.86 1.02
N GLY A 62 -0.44 22.04 1.19
CA GLY A 62 0.72 22.21 2.06
C GLY A 62 1.98 21.47 1.58
N ILE A 63 2.05 21.09 0.31
CA ILE A 63 3.16 20.36 -0.27
C ILE A 63 4.29 21.34 -0.61
N LYS A 64 5.29 21.43 0.26
CA LYS A 64 6.40 22.39 0.12
C LYS A 64 7.26 22.15 -1.13
N ARG A 65 7.47 20.88 -1.50
CA ARG A 65 8.25 20.47 -2.67
C ARG A 65 7.35 19.68 -3.61
N SER A 66 7.05 20.27 -4.76
CA SER A 66 6.16 19.63 -5.73
C SER A 66 6.67 18.26 -6.18
N PRO A 67 5.83 17.21 -6.12
CA PRO A 67 6.16 15.89 -6.62
C PRO A 67 5.85 15.72 -8.12
N LEU A 68 5.28 16.72 -8.79
CA LEU A 68 4.70 16.64 -10.14
C LEU A 68 5.65 15.97 -11.15
N LYS A 69 6.90 16.46 -11.24
CA LYS A 69 7.90 15.92 -12.16
C LYS A 69 8.17 14.42 -11.91
N ASN A 70 8.29 14.03 -10.65
CA ASN A 70 8.56 12.64 -10.30
C ASN A 70 7.34 11.75 -10.54
N LEU A 71 6.14 12.24 -10.24
CA LEU A 71 4.89 11.53 -10.55
C LEU A 71 4.80 11.23 -12.04
N LEU A 72 5.00 12.24 -12.90
CA LEU A 72 4.95 12.05 -14.34
C LEU A 72 6.06 11.11 -14.86
N GLN A 73 7.29 11.26 -14.34
CA GLN A 73 8.44 10.47 -14.77
C GLN A 73 8.34 8.98 -14.37
N TYR A 74 7.77 8.68 -13.20
CA TYR A 74 7.71 7.34 -12.62
C TYR A 74 6.26 6.80 -12.54
N LYS A 75 5.40 7.23 -13.47
CA LYS A 75 3.98 6.79 -13.54
C LYS A 75 3.84 5.28 -13.58
N GLU A 76 4.62 4.61 -14.42
CA GLU A 76 4.57 3.16 -14.56
C GLU A 76 4.96 2.44 -13.27
N ASP A 77 5.99 2.94 -12.56
CA ASP A 77 6.38 2.40 -11.27
C ASP A 77 5.25 2.53 -10.23
N ALA A 78 4.48 3.63 -10.23
CA ALA A 78 3.32 3.80 -9.38
C ALA A 78 2.20 2.79 -9.70
N ILE A 79 1.90 2.58 -10.99
CA ILE A 79 0.88 1.64 -11.45
C ILE A 79 1.25 0.20 -11.06
N ILE A 80 2.50 -0.20 -11.30
CA ILE A 80 3.00 -1.52 -10.91
C ILE A 80 2.97 -1.67 -9.40
N SER A 81 3.39 -0.65 -8.66
CA SER A 81 3.38 -0.64 -7.18
C SER A 81 1.96 -0.77 -6.64
N LYS A 82 0.96 -0.12 -7.24
CA LYS A 82 -0.45 -0.31 -6.87
C LYS A 82 -0.89 -1.75 -7.09
N LYS A 83 -0.57 -2.33 -8.25
CA LYS A 83 -0.91 -3.72 -8.56
C LYS A 83 -0.30 -4.69 -7.55
N LEU A 84 0.96 -4.49 -7.16
CA LEU A 84 1.65 -5.32 -6.17
C LEU A 84 1.08 -5.14 -4.75
N ALA A 85 0.68 -3.91 -4.38
CA ALA A 85 0.10 -3.60 -3.08
C ALA A 85 -1.38 -4.02 -2.95
N THR A 86 -2.03 -4.36 -4.06
CA THR A 86 -3.44 -4.77 -4.05
C THR A 86 -3.58 -6.23 -3.64
N ILE A 87 -4.32 -6.46 -2.57
CA ILE A 87 -4.60 -7.80 -2.06
C ILE A 87 -5.51 -8.53 -3.05
N LYS A 88 -5.12 -9.74 -3.43
CA LYS A 88 -5.95 -10.62 -4.24
C LYS A 88 -7.10 -11.18 -3.38
N THR A 89 -8.33 -10.93 -3.78
CA THR A 89 -9.56 -11.33 -3.04
C THR A 89 -10.38 -12.41 -3.76
N ASP A 90 -9.96 -12.81 -4.96
CA ASP A 90 -10.63 -13.74 -5.85
C ASP A 90 -9.89 -15.10 -5.95
N ILE A 91 -9.44 -15.63 -4.81
CA ILE A 91 -8.76 -16.92 -4.73
C ILE A 91 -9.83 -18.01 -4.72
N GLU A 92 -9.92 -18.77 -5.82
CA GLU A 92 -10.98 -19.78 -6.04
C GLU A 92 -11.00 -20.86 -4.94
N GLU A 93 -9.82 -21.28 -4.47
CA GLU A 93 -9.67 -22.35 -3.48
C GLU A 93 -10.29 -22.01 -2.12
N ILE A 94 -10.44 -20.72 -1.81
CA ILE A 94 -10.96 -20.27 -0.52
C ILE A 94 -12.33 -19.59 -0.61
N GLN A 95 -12.86 -19.33 -1.82
CA GLN A 95 -14.15 -18.65 -1.99
C GLN A 95 -15.32 -19.38 -1.34
N ASN A 96 -15.27 -20.72 -1.30
CA ASN A 96 -16.30 -21.57 -0.74
C ASN A 96 -15.88 -22.20 0.60
N MET A 97 -14.80 -21.72 1.22
CA MET A 97 -14.31 -22.22 2.48
C MET A 97 -15.25 -21.77 3.60
N ASP A 98 -15.74 -22.73 4.38
CA ASP A 98 -16.49 -22.46 5.60
C ASP A 98 -15.54 -21.88 6.65
N LEU A 99 -15.87 -20.67 7.14
CA LEU A 99 -15.08 -19.99 8.18
C LEU A 99 -15.02 -20.79 9.49
N ASP A 100 -16.06 -21.57 9.80
CA ASP A 100 -16.08 -22.42 10.99
C ASP A 100 -15.03 -23.54 10.89
N SER A 101 -14.67 -23.96 9.68
CA SER A 101 -13.58 -24.94 9.46
C SER A 101 -12.19 -24.39 9.82
N LEU A 102 -12.05 -23.06 9.94
CA LEU A 102 -10.83 -22.37 10.35
C LEU A 102 -10.77 -22.12 11.86
N ALA A 103 -11.80 -22.56 12.61
CA ALA A 103 -11.83 -22.41 14.06
C ALA A 103 -10.64 -23.15 14.68
N LEU A 104 -9.95 -22.46 15.60
CA LEU A 104 -8.82 -23.03 16.30
C LEU A 104 -9.28 -24.22 17.15
N ASN A 105 -8.82 -25.41 16.79
CA ASN A 105 -9.04 -26.65 17.56
C ASN A 105 -7.70 -27.11 18.15
N ILE A 106 -7.50 -26.80 19.43
CA ILE A 106 -6.27 -27.15 20.15
C ILE A 106 -6.48 -28.49 20.83
N ASP A 107 -5.73 -29.52 20.40
CA ASP A 107 -5.57 -30.76 21.10
C ASP A 107 -4.50 -30.61 22.20
N ASN A 108 -4.98 -30.39 23.43
CA ASN A 108 -4.10 -30.11 24.56
C ASN A 108 -3.22 -31.33 24.92
N GLU A 109 -3.69 -32.55 24.71
CA GLU A 109 -2.91 -33.76 25.01
C GLU A 109 -1.75 -33.92 24.04
N LYS A 110 -2.03 -33.74 22.75
CA LYS A 110 -1.02 -33.79 21.71
C LYS A 110 -0.02 -32.64 21.83
N MET A 111 -0.48 -31.43 22.18
CA MET A 111 0.39 -30.29 22.43
C MET A 111 1.32 -30.55 23.61
N HIS A 112 0.83 -31.10 24.71
CA HIS A 112 1.63 -31.52 25.87
C HIS A 112 2.71 -32.54 25.47
N GLU A 113 2.36 -33.59 24.75
CA GLU A 113 3.29 -34.58 24.25
C GLU A 113 4.41 -33.97 23.40
N ILE A 114 4.05 -33.08 22.46
CA ILE A 114 5.00 -32.36 21.59
C ILE A 114 5.97 -31.52 22.42
N PHE A 115 5.46 -30.73 23.38
CA PHE A 115 6.30 -29.88 24.21
C PHE A 115 7.25 -30.69 25.08
N MET A 116 6.79 -31.81 25.64
CA MET A 116 7.65 -32.71 26.41
C MET A 116 8.75 -33.33 25.54
N ASN A 117 8.43 -33.78 24.33
CA ASN A 117 9.41 -34.33 23.38
C ASN A 117 10.45 -33.30 22.93
N LEU A 118 10.06 -32.03 22.83
CA LEU A 118 10.95 -30.93 22.48
C LEU A 118 11.72 -30.34 23.68
N GLY A 119 11.51 -30.87 24.91
CA GLY A 119 12.14 -30.35 26.13
C GLY A 119 11.60 -28.99 26.58
N MET A 120 10.44 -28.55 26.06
CA MET A 120 9.81 -27.27 26.40
C MET A 120 8.95 -27.36 27.67
N VAL A 121 9.52 -27.88 28.77
CA VAL A 121 8.80 -28.19 30.01
C VAL A 121 8.08 -26.98 30.61
N SER A 122 8.61 -25.77 30.43
CA SER A 122 7.99 -24.54 30.94
C SER A 122 6.65 -24.15 30.24
N LEU A 123 6.38 -24.71 29.07
CA LEU A 123 5.12 -24.52 28.32
C LEU A 123 4.07 -25.56 28.66
N VAL A 124 4.45 -26.61 29.38
CA VAL A 124 3.57 -27.65 29.83
C VAL A 124 3.02 -27.25 31.20
N LYS A 125 1.79 -26.74 31.23
CA LYS A 125 1.07 -26.39 32.46
C LYS A 125 -0.22 -27.18 32.56
#